data_69bc28f48fdcf775826873fc8322e787
#
_entry.id   69bc28f48fdcf775826873fc8322e787
#
_cell.length_a   1.000
_cell.length_b   1.000
_cell.length_c   1.000
_cell.angle_alpha   90.00
_cell.angle_beta   90.00
_cell.angle_gamma   90.00
#
_symmetry.space_group_name_H-M   'P 1'
#
loop_
_entity.id
_entity.type
_entity.pdbx_description
1 polymer ?
#
loop_
_entity_poly.entity_id
_entity_poly.type
_entity_poly.pdbx_seq_one_letter_code
_entity_poly.pdbx_strand_id
1 'polypeptide(L)'
;KMVSSELSTGNTSIDIDTSSKDEIGDLARAFASVVDGTKAAANAADRIARGDLSIEIHSRSEKDVLLNGMDNVLKSLREMVQETITLGNATVQGHLDIRGDISKYTGGYQDIVNGFNNVLDSVVGPLNVAAEYVERISNGDIPEKITDEYNGDFNEIKNNLNKCIDSINALVVDADMLSNAAVEGKLDTRADASKHQGDFNKIVVGVNNTLNAVIGPLNVAAEYVERISNGDIPAKITDKYNGDFNEIKNNLNKCIDAINELVTDANMLSVAAVDGRLDTRADVTKHGGEFRRIIQGVNDTLDSVIGPLNVAAEYV
;
A
#
# COMPACT_ATOMS: atom_id res chain seq x y z
N LYS A 1 29.12 -76.90 20.67
CA LYS A 1 29.84 -76.42 19.42
C LYS A 1 28.88 -75.81 18.40
N MET A 2 27.70 -76.42 18.15
CA MET A 2 26.74 -75.89 17.15
C MET A 2 26.20 -74.51 17.53
N VAL A 3 25.70 -74.29 18.77
CA VAL A 3 25.21 -73.01 19.29
C VAL A 3 26.28 -71.90 19.22
N SER A 4 27.53 -72.21 19.57
CA SER A 4 28.64 -71.24 19.49
C SER A 4 29.02 -70.86 18.08
N SER A 5 28.89 -71.79 17.10
CA SER A 5 29.13 -71.50 15.70
C SER A 5 28.08 -70.61 15.07
N GLU A 6 26.80 -70.84 15.35
CA GLU A 6 25.69 -70.02 14.86
C GLU A 6 25.71 -68.57 15.44
N LEU A 7 25.97 -68.43 16.75
CA LEU A 7 26.15 -67.11 17.38
C LEU A 7 27.31 -66.33 16.78
N SER A 8 28.40 -66.98 16.42
CA SER A 8 29.57 -66.33 15.81
C SER A 8 29.27 -65.72 14.43
N THR A 9 28.25 -66.25 13.74
CA THR A 9 27.76 -65.70 12.42
C THR A 9 26.61 -64.65 12.60
N GLY A 10 26.24 -64.31 13.84
CA GLY A 10 25.16 -63.37 14.13
C GLY A 10 23.76 -63.99 14.09
N ASN A 11 23.63 -65.29 13.93
CA ASN A 11 22.35 -65.99 13.97
C ASN A 11 21.85 -66.07 15.42
N THR A 12 20.77 -65.33 15.74
CA THR A 12 20.11 -65.31 17.05
C THR A 12 18.83 -66.19 17.11
N SER A 13 18.45 -66.83 16.01
CA SER A 13 17.30 -67.75 15.94
C SER A 13 17.65 -69.16 16.39
N ILE A 14 18.27 -69.27 17.55
CA ILE A 14 18.78 -70.53 18.10
C ILE A 14 17.92 -70.88 19.31
N ASP A 15 17.51 -72.17 19.37
CA ASP A 15 16.90 -72.75 20.58
C ASP A 15 17.97 -73.37 21.48
N ILE A 16 18.03 -72.91 22.73
CA ILE A 16 19.02 -73.37 23.70
C ILE A 16 18.30 -74.14 24.79
N ASP A 17 18.61 -75.47 24.87
CA ASP A 17 18.08 -76.29 25.95
C ASP A 17 18.66 -75.87 27.30
N THR A 18 17.85 -75.27 28.17
CA THR A 18 18.20 -74.81 29.50
C THR A 18 17.74 -75.76 30.61
N SER A 19 17.31 -76.99 30.29
CA SER A 19 16.68 -77.91 31.21
C SER A 19 17.63 -78.60 32.21
N SER A 20 18.92 -78.66 31.91
CA SER A 20 19.92 -79.30 32.83
C SER A 20 20.09 -78.44 34.10
N LYS A 21 20.34 -79.15 35.22
CA LYS A 21 20.52 -78.52 36.56
C LYS A 21 21.97 -78.57 37.00
N ASP A 22 22.88 -78.95 36.15
CA ASP A 22 24.34 -78.99 36.36
C ASP A 22 25.04 -77.68 35.82
N GLU A 23 26.35 -77.68 35.86
CA GLU A 23 27.18 -76.55 35.42
C GLU A 23 26.99 -76.28 33.91
N ILE A 24 26.58 -77.31 33.15
CA ILE A 24 26.25 -77.17 31.70
C ILE A 24 24.91 -76.44 31.54
N GLY A 25 23.94 -76.73 32.43
CA GLY A 25 22.69 -76.02 32.48
C GLY A 25 22.84 -74.51 32.88
N ASP A 26 23.73 -74.23 33.85
CA ASP A 26 24.07 -72.85 34.19
C ASP A 26 24.69 -72.09 33.03
N LEU A 27 25.63 -72.74 32.31
CA LEU A 27 26.21 -72.15 31.10
C LEU A 27 25.18 -71.93 29.98
N ALA A 28 24.25 -72.94 29.78
CA ALA A 28 23.18 -72.80 28.81
C ALA A 28 22.24 -71.65 29.12
N ARG A 29 21.86 -71.44 30.38
CA ARG A 29 21.06 -70.29 30.84
C ARG A 29 21.79 -68.94 30.58
N ALA A 30 23.08 -68.87 30.84
CA ALA A 30 23.88 -67.70 30.58
C ALA A 30 23.92 -67.37 29.08
N PHE A 31 24.11 -68.38 28.21
CA PHE A 31 24.09 -68.19 26.76
C PHE A 31 22.68 -67.80 26.28
N ALA A 32 21.60 -68.38 26.78
CA ALA A 32 20.25 -68.01 26.45
C ALA A 32 19.99 -66.53 26.74
N SER A 33 20.40 -66.05 27.93
CA SER A 33 20.29 -64.62 28.28
C SER A 33 21.05 -63.71 27.34
N VAL A 34 22.24 -64.11 26.84
CA VAL A 34 22.96 -63.32 25.83
C VAL A 34 22.22 -63.28 24.50
N VAL A 35 21.71 -64.44 24.05
CA VAL A 35 20.93 -64.56 22.81
C VAL A 35 19.66 -63.67 22.88
N ASP A 36 18.94 -63.75 23.96
CA ASP A 36 17.72 -62.98 24.17
C ASP A 36 17.98 -61.46 24.16
N GLY A 37 19.08 -61.03 24.82
CA GLY A 37 19.50 -59.62 24.78
C GLY A 37 19.86 -59.16 23.39
N THR A 38 20.55 -60.05 22.61
CA THR A 38 20.89 -59.70 21.22
C THR A 38 19.69 -59.67 20.30
N LYS A 39 18.72 -60.57 20.47
CA LYS A 39 17.42 -60.55 19.78
C LYS A 39 16.64 -59.27 20.10
N ALA A 40 16.59 -58.88 21.37
CA ALA A 40 15.90 -57.66 21.79
C ALA A 40 16.51 -56.41 21.17
N ALA A 41 17.85 -56.34 21.12
CA ALA A 41 18.56 -55.21 20.46
C ALA A 41 18.33 -55.21 18.95
N ALA A 42 18.39 -56.38 18.28
CA ALA A 42 18.13 -56.49 16.85
C ALA A 42 16.69 -56.04 16.49
N ASN A 43 15.69 -56.48 17.29
CA ASN A 43 14.31 -56.09 17.11
C ASN A 43 14.14 -54.54 17.34
N ALA A 44 14.75 -54.01 18.38
CA ALA A 44 14.70 -52.58 18.65
C ALA A 44 15.32 -51.79 17.49
N ALA A 45 16.48 -52.22 16.98
CA ALA A 45 17.14 -51.59 15.84
C ALA A 45 16.27 -51.64 14.56
N ASP A 46 15.64 -52.76 14.24
CA ASP A 46 14.75 -52.91 13.09
C ASP A 46 13.52 -52.01 13.19
N ARG A 47 12.89 -51.93 14.37
CA ARG A 47 11.75 -51.04 14.61
C ARG A 47 12.12 -49.55 14.53
N ILE A 48 13.25 -49.16 15.13
CA ILE A 48 13.78 -47.79 15.02
C ILE A 48 14.07 -47.46 13.56
N ALA A 49 14.69 -48.37 12.82
CA ALA A 49 15.00 -48.18 11.40
C ALA A 49 13.74 -47.97 10.53
N ARG A 50 12.61 -48.55 10.92
CA ARG A 50 11.31 -48.34 10.26
C ARG A 50 10.57 -47.10 10.78
N GLY A 51 11.16 -46.30 11.69
CA GLY A 51 10.57 -45.10 12.28
C GLY A 51 9.58 -45.40 13.41
N ASP A 52 9.47 -46.62 13.91
CA ASP A 52 8.63 -46.95 15.07
C ASP A 52 9.39 -46.61 16.35
N LEU A 53 9.17 -45.45 16.83
CA LEU A 53 9.74 -44.93 18.08
C LEU A 53 8.84 -45.20 19.31
N SER A 54 7.73 -45.95 19.17
CA SER A 54 6.81 -46.20 20.29
C SER A 54 7.27 -47.34 21.22
N ILE A 55 8.35 -48.06 20.85
CA ILE A 55 8.88 -49.22 21.58
C ILE A 55 9.46 -48.83 22.95
N GLU A 56 9.39 -49.75 23.88
CA GLU A 56 10.13 -49.69 25.14
C GLU A 56 11.29 -50.67 25.12
N ILE A 57 12.47 -50.22 25.53
CA ILE A 57 13.70 -51.03 25.60
C ILE A 57 13.96 -51.27 27.09
N HIS A 58 13.92 -52.57 27.48
CA HIS A 58 14.20 -52.98 28.87
C HIS A 58 15.62 -53.57 28.92
N SER A 59 16.54 -52.86 29.54
CA SER A 59 17.90 -53.37 29.79
C SER A 59 17.87 -54.43 30.93
N ARG A 60 18.68 -55.44 30.81
CA ARG A 60 18.79 -56.52 31.80
C ARG A 60 19.48 -56.09 33.10
N SER A 61 20.32 -55.06 33.03
CA SER A 61 21.00 -54.43 34.17
C SER A 61 21.54 -53.08 33.79
N GLU A 62 21.97 -52.29 34.75
CA GLU A 62 22.71 -51.02 34.53
C GLU A 62 24.00 -51.19 33.68
N LYS A 63 24.56 -52.40 33.67
CA LYS A 63 25.76 -52.76 32.88
C LYS A 63 25.44 -53.31 31.48
N ASP A 64 24.18 -53.31 31.06
CA ASP A 64 23.80 -53.76 29.72
C ASP A 64 24.09 -52.67 28.68
N VAL A 65 25.34 -52.57 28.28
CA VAL A 65 25.83 -51.52 27.37
C VAL A 65 25.04 -51.50 26.05
N LEU A 66 24.66 -52.67 25.53
CA LEU A 66 23.98 -52.78 24.23
C LEU A 66 22.55 -52.19 24.31
N LEU A 67 21.72 -52.68 25.25
CA LEU A 67 20.33 -52.23 25.35
C LEU A 67 20.24 -50.80 25.91
N ASN A 68 21.12 -50.40 26.81
CA ASN A 68 21.23 -49.00 27.26
C ASN A 68 21.62 -48.05 26.12
N GLY A 69 22.54 -48.45 25.25
CA GLY A 69 22.91 -47.70 24.06
C GLY A 69 21.76 -47.53 23.08
N MET A 70 20.99 -48.61 22.85
CA MET A 70 19.78 -48.52 22.01
C MET A 70 18.69 -47.64 22.61
N ASP A 71 18.48 -47.68 23.93
CA ASP A 71 17.54 -46.82 24.64
C ASP A 71 17.92 -45.34 24.52
N ASN A 72 19.21 -45.04 24.62
CA ASN A 72 19.73 -43.68 24.42
C ASN A 72 19.47 -43.18 23.00
N VAL A 73 19.70 -44.02 21.97
CA VAL A 73 19.38 -43.68 20.58
C VAL A 73 17.89 -43.40 20.42
N LEU A 74 17.05 -44.28 20.99
CA LEU A 74 15.60 -44.12 20.92
C LEU A 74 15.11 -42.84 21.59
N LYS A 75 15.65 -42.47 22.78
CA LYS A 75 15.34 -41.23 23.48
C LYS A 75 15.72 -40.00 22.65
N SER A 76 16.94 -39.97 22.12
CA SER A 76 17.41 -38.83 21.31
C SER A 76 16.53 -38.64 20.07
N LEU A 77 16.12 -39.73 19.39
CA LEU A 77 15.22 -39.66 18.26
C LEU A 77 13.83 -39.16 18.62
N ARG A 78 13.25 -39.62 19.74
CA ARG A 78 11.95 -39.16 20.23
C ARG A 78 11.98 -37.66 20.55
N GLU A 79 13.01 -37.19 21.25
CA GLU A 79 13.19 -35.78 21.59
C GLU A 79 13.29 -34.92 20.34
N MET A 80 14.06 -35.34 19.34
CA MET A 80 14.21 -34.62 18.07
C MET A 80 12.91 -34.56 17.27
N VAL A 81 12.15 -35.67 17.20
CA VAL A 81 10.83 -35.71 16.56
C VAL A 81 9.84 -34.78 17.28
N GLN A 82 9.83 -34.80 18.61
CA GLN A 82 8.94 -33.92 19.39
C GLN A 82 9.33 -32.45 19.22
N GLU A 83 10.60 -32.11 19.20
CA GLU A 83 11.09 -30.74 18.91
C GLU A 83 10.62 -30.27 17.53
N THR A 84 10.79 -31.14 16.51
CA THR A 84 10.34 -30.84 15.14
C THR A 84 8.84 -30.59 15.05
N ILE A 85 8.03 -31.43 15.73
CA ILE A 85 6.57 -31.24 15.82
C ILE A 85 6.22 -29.93 16.52
N THR A 86 6.92 -29.61 17.60
CA THR A 86 6.69 -28.36 18.35
C THR A 86 6.99 -27.13 17.48
N LEU A 87 8.12 -27.12 16.77
CA LEU A 87 8.48 -26.07 15.82
C LEU A 87 7.46 -25.95 14.68
N GLY A 88 7.04 -27.08 14.10
CA GLY A 88 6.03 -27.11 13.06
C GLY A 88 4.68 -26.53 13.53
N ASN A 89 4.23 -26.91 14.71
CA ASN A 89 2.98 -26.39 15.29
C ASN A 89 3.08 -24.89 15.61
N ALA A 90 4.21 -24.42 16.13
CA ALA A 90 4.48 -23.02 16.38
C ALA A 90 4.43 -22.21 15.08
N THR A 91 5.06 -22.70 14.02
CA THR A 91 5.05 -22.07 12.70
C THR A 91 3.64 -21.98 12.12
N VAL A 92 2.82 -23.05 12.23
CA VAL A 92 1.40 -23.04 11.80
C VAL A 92 0.56 -22.02 12.58
N GLN A 93 0.89 -21.80 13.85
CA GLN A 93 0.23 -20.79 14.70
C GLN A 93 0.76 -19.35 14.48
N GLY A 94 1.75 -19.18 13.61
CA GLY A 94 2.37 -17.88 13.32
C GLY A 94 3.44 -17.45 14.34
N HIS A 95 3.84 -18.32 15.29
CA HIS A 95 4.94 -18.07 16.20
C HIS A 95 6.28 -18.39 15.51
N LEU A 96 6.75 -17.45 14.71
CA LEU A 96 7.93 -17.63 13.86
C LEU A 96 9.26 -17.35 14.57
N ASP A 97 9.22 -16.88 15.79
CA ASP A 97 10.38 -16.56 16.64
C ASP A 97 10.91 -17.77 17.42
N ILE A 98 10.16 -18.86 17.48
CA ILE A 98 10.55 -20.07 18.22
C ILE A 98 11.66 -20.82 17.46
N ARG A 99 12.69 -21.26 18.20
CA ARG A 99 13.80 -22.06 17.69
C ARG A 99 13.98 -23.31 18.53
N GLY A 100 14.49 -24.36 17.90
CA GLY A 100 14.89 -25.58 18.58
C GLY A 100 16.12 -25.35 19.47
N ASP A 101 16.11 -25.96 20.65
CA ASP A 101 17.21 -25.85 21.60
C ASP A 101 18.36 -26.77 21.24
N ILE A 102 19.34 -26.24 20.52
CA ILE A 102 20.54 -26.98 20.07
C ILE A 102 21.41 -27.50 21.23
N SER A 103 21.28 -26.93 22.44
CA SER A 103 22.11 -27.35 23.59
C SER A 103 21.75 -28.72 24.14
N LYS A 104 20.55 -29.23 23.82
CA LYS A 104 20.08 -30.57 24.21
C LYS A 104 20.72 -31.70 23.41
N TYR A 105 21.37 -31.38 22.29
CA TYR A 105 21.84 -32.35 21.32
C TYR A 105 23.35 -32.27 21.11
N THR A 106 23.95 -33.34 20.61
CA THR A 106 25.36 -33.39 20.25
C THR A 106 25.55 -34.08 18.89
N GLY A 107 26.67 -33.76 18.20
CA GLY A 107 26.99 -34.38 16.90
C GLY A 107 25.90 -34.14 15.84
N GLY A 108 25.63 -35.15 15.02
CA GLY A 108 24.67 -35.04 13.91
C GLY A 108 23.25 -34.66 14.30
N TYR A 109 22.78 -34.94 15.52
CA TYR A 109 21.47 -34.50 16.01
C TYR A 109 21.45 -33.00 16.24
N GLN A 110 22.53 -32.42 16.77
CA GLN A 110 22.70 -30.97 16.91
C GLN A 110 22.70 -30.28 15.54
N ASP A 111 23.39 -30.88 14.54
CA ASP A 111 23.45 -30.33 13.19
C ASP A 111 22.06 -30.30 12.53
N ILE A 112 21.21 -31.32 12.78
CA ILE A 112 19.84 -31.36 12.27
C ILE A 112 19.00 -30.21 12.86
N VAL A 113 18.98 -30.04 14.19
CA VAL A 113 18.20 -28.98 14.85
C VAL A 113 18.70 -27.59 14.45
N ASN A 114 20.02 -27.41 14.35
CA ASN A 114 20.61 -26.18 13.83
C ASN A 114 20.23 -25.92 12.38
N GLY A 115 20.18 -26.95 11.55
CA GLY A 115 19.71 -26.85 10.17
C GLY A 115 18.26 -26.35 10.09
N PHE A 116 17.36 -26.85 10.93
CA PHE A 116 15.98 -26.34 11.02
C PHE A 116 15.93 -24.86 11.45
N ASN A 117 16.73 -24.49 12.47
CA ASN A 117 16.80 -23.09 12.90
C ASN A 117 17.28 -22.18 11.76
N ASN A 118 18.31 -22.60 11.02
CA ASN A 118 18.82 -21.84 9.87
C ASN A 118 17.78 -21.69 8.75
N VAL A 119 16.96 -22.72 8.48
CA VAL A 119 15.84 -22.63 7.53
C VAL A 119 14.82 -21.60 8.01
N LEU A 120 14.44 -21.64 9.28
CA LEU A 120 13.51 -20.67 9.85
C LEU A 120 14.07 -19.25 9.76
N ASP A 121 15.33 -19.02 10.13
CA ASP A 121 15.98 -17.71 10.05
C ASP A 121 16.01 -17.16 8.61
N SER A 122 16.32 -18.03 7.66
CA SER A 122 16.38 -17.69 6.23
C SER A 122 15.03 -17.28 5.65
N VAL A 123 13.93 -17.77 6.22
CA VAL A 123 12.56 -17.43 5.79
C VAL A 123 12.02 -16.24 6.58
N VAL A 124 12.20 -16.25 7.89
CA VAL A 124 11.58 -15.25 8.79
C VAL A 124 12.22 -13.88 8.64
N GLY A 125 13.54 -13.81 8.44
CA GLY A 125 14.26 -12.56 8.24
C GLY A 125 13.68 -11.69 7.12
N PRO A 126 13.64 -12.18 5.86
CA PRO A 126 13.06 -11.43 4.75
C PRO A 126 11.57 -11.09 4.91
N LEU A 127 10.79 -11.97 5.57
CA LEU A 127 9.37 -11.72 5.82
C LEU A 127 9.18 -10.58 6.84
N ASN A 128 10.01 -10.50 7.88
CA ASN A 128 9.95 -9.39 8.84
C ASN A 128 10.28 -8.06 8.17
N VAL A 129 11.30 -8.02 7.30
CA VAL A 129 11.61 -6.82 6.51
C VAL A 129 10.42 -6.43 5.65
N ALA A 130 9.82 -7.38 4.93
CA ALA A 130 8.65 -7.09 4.10
C ALA A 130 7.46 -6.58 4.93
N ALA A 131 7.21 -7.16 6.11
CA ALA A 131 6.15 -6.74 7.01
C ALA A 131 6.37 -5.31 7.52
N GLU A 132 7.60 -4.97 7.94
CA GLU A 132 7.97 -3.61 8.37
C GLU A 132 7.73 -2.58 7.25
N TYR A 133 8.14 -2.90 6.02
CA TYR A 133 7.94 -2.00 4.88
C TYR A 133 6.46 -1.77 4.58
N VAL A 134 5.65 -2.85 4.60
CA VAL A 134 4.19 -2.74 4.42
C VAL A 134 3.56 -1.92 5.54
N GLU A 135 3.98 -2.11 6.80
CA GLU A 135 3.50 -1.32 7.94
C GLU A 135 3.82 0.18 7.76
N ARG A 136 5.06 0.52 7.41
CA ARG A 136 5.46 1.92 7.16
C ARG A 136 4.64 2.54 6.04
N ILE A 137 4.51 1.85 4.90
CA ILE A 137 3.71 2.30 3.76
C ILE A 137 2.24 2.50 4.17
N SER A 138 1.67 1.59 4.96
CA SER A 138 0.28 1.69 5.43
C SER A 138 0.03 2.90 6.33
N ASN A 139 1.05 3.34 7.05
CA ASN A 139 1.04 4.54 7.89
C ASN A 139 1.37 5.83 7.11
N GLY A 140 1.61 5.73 5.79
CA GLY A 140 1.98 6.88 4.95
C GLY A 140 3.46 7.28 5.04
N ASP A 141 4.29 6.51 5.75
CA ASP A 141 5.74 6.67 5.78
C ASP A 141 6.35 5.83 4.67
N ILE A 142 6.69 6.46 3.55
CA ILE A 142 7.27 5.76 2.41
C ILE A 142 8.78 5.61 2.61
N PRO A 143 9.28 4.38 2.87
CA PRO A 143 10.69 4.15 3.13
C PRO A 143 11.54 4.27 1.87
N GLU A 144 12.86 4.36 2.06
CA GLU A 144 13.81 4.15 0.98
C GLU A 144 13.72 2.70 0.45
N LYS A 145 14.20 2.48 -0.76
CA LYS A 145 14.20 1.14 -1.37
C LYS A 145 15.05 0.16 -0.56
N ILE A 146 14.61 -1.11 -0.56
CA ILE A 146 15.39 -2.20 -0.01
C ILE A 146 16.60 -2.43 -0.92
N THR A 147 17.80 -2.29 -0.37
CA THR A 147 19.09 -2.46 -1.07
C THR A 147 19.74 -3.81 -0.80
N ASP A 148 19.33 -4.50 0.26
CA ASP A 148 19.87 -5.81 0.64
C ASP A 148 19.73 -6.81 -0.51
N GLU A 149 20.73 -7.70 -0.63
CA GLU A 149 20.71 -8.75 -1.64
C GLU A 149 19.87 -9.93 -1.17
N TYR A 150 18.91 -10.31 -1.96
CA TYR A 150 18.08 -11.52 -1.79
C TYR A 150 18.17 -12.39 -3.04
N ASN A 151 17.93 -13.70 -2.86
CA ASN A 151 17.90 -14.66 -3.95
C ASN A 151 16.49 -15.24 -4.14
N GLY A 152 16.21 -15.77 -5.35
CA GLY A 152 14.95 -16.45 -5.66
C GLY A 152 13.71 -15.60 -5.35
N ASP A 153 12.73 -16.23 -4.72
CA ASP A 153 11.42 -15.63 -4.44
C ASP A 153 11.49 -14.42 -3.50
N PHE A 154 12.45 -14.39 -2.59
CA PHE A 154 12.65 -13.21 -1.71
C PHE A 154 13.15 -11.99 -2.49
N ASN A 155 13.94 -12.18 -3.54
CA ASN A 155 14.32 -11.09 -4.43
C ASN A 155 13.12 -10.58 -5.24
N GLU A 156 12.18 -11.44 -5.60
CA GLU A 156 10.93 -11.02 -6.23
C GLU A 156 10.08 -10.16 -5.29
N ILE A 157 9.93 -10.58 -4.02
CA ILE A 157 9.23 -9.78 -2.98
C ILE A 157 9.88 -8.40 -2.83
N LYS A 158 11.21 -8.34 -2.69
CA LYS A 158 11.96 -7.08 -2.64
C LYS A 158 11.67 -6.19 -3.84
N ASN A 159 11.76 -6.73 -5.05
CA ASN A 159 11.56 -5.96 -6.28
C ASN A 159 10.13 -5.43 -6.38
N ASN A 160 9.14 -6.21 -5.95
CA ASN A 160 7.74 -5.79 -5.93
C ASN A 160 7.50 -4.67 -4.90
N LEU A 161 8.09 -4.76 -3.70
CA LEU A 161 8.03 -3.69 -2.71
C LEU A 161 8.73 -2.42 -3.21
N ASN A 162 9.91 -2.54 -3.80
CA ASN A 162 10.63 -1.40 -4.37
C ASN A 162 9.84 -0.73 -5.51
N LYS A 163 9.16 -1.52 -6.35
CA LYS A 163 8.27 -0.99 -7.38
C LYS A 163 7.05 -0.27 -6.80
N CYS A 164 6.50 -0.79 -5.70
CA CYS A 164 5.41 -0.13 -4.96
C CYS A 164 5.88 1.24 -4.42
N ILE A 165 7.05 1.29 -3.80
CA ILE A 165 7.68 2.52 -3.29
C ILE A 165 7.88 3.54 -4.42
N ASP A 166 8.44 3.11 -5.57
CA ASP A 166 8.63 3.98 -6.73
C ASP A 166 7.32 4.58 -7.24
N SER A 167 6.27 3.75 -7.31
CA SER A 167 4.97 4.18 -7.81
C SER A 167 4.29 5.20 -6.89
N ILE A 168 4.41 5.01 -5.57
CA ILE A 168 3.87 5.96 -4.58
C ILE A 168 4.68 7.26 -4.58
N ASN A 169 6.01 7.18 -4.58
CA ASN A 169 6.87 8.36 -4.64
C ASN A 169 6.61 9.20 -5.89
N ALA A 170 6.37 8.56 -7.03
CA ALA A 170 6.02 9.28 -8.25
C ALA A 170 4.71 10.08 -8.10
N LEU A 171 3.70 9.52 -7.42
CA LEU A 171 2.45 10.24 -7.12
C LEU A 171 2.68 11.42 -6.17
N VAL A 172 3.49 11.23 -5.13
CA VAL A 172 3.83 12.29 -4.17
C VAL A 172 4.53 13.44 -4.88
N VAL A 173 5.52 13.13 -5.73
CA VAL A 173 6.25 14.14 -6.52
C VAL A 173 5.31 14.90 -7.45
N ASP A 174 4.39 14.23 -8.13
CA ASP A 174 3.42 14.90 -9.01
C ASP A 174 2.43 15.76 -8.21
N ALA A 175 1.98 15.33 -7.04
CA ALA A 175 1.11 16.11 -6.16
C ALA A 175 1.82 17.38 -5.66
N ASP A 176 3.08 17.27 -5.23
CA ASP A 176 3.90 18.40 -4.79
C ASP A 176 4.15 19.37 -5.94
N MET A 177 4.48 18.87 -7.13
CA MET A 177 4.66 19.68 -8.33
C MET A 177 3.41 20.48 -8.66
N LEU A 178 2.23 19.84 -8.67
CA LEU A 178 0.95 20.50 -8.95
C LEU A 178 0.58 21.52 -7.87
N SER A 179 0.80 21.18 -6.60
CA SER A 179 0.55 22.09 -5.47
C SER A 179 1.43 23.34 -5.56
N ASN A 180 2.73 23.17 -5.80
CA ASN A 180 3.66 24.29 -5.95
C ASN A 180 3.31 25.15 -7.18
N ALA A 181 2.97 24.53 -8.30
CA ALA A 181 2.55 25.24 -9.50
C ALA A 181 1.27 26.06 -9.24
N ALA A 182 0.31 25.51 -8.49
CA ALA A 182 -0.91 26.23 -8.14
C ALA A 182 -0.63 27.44 -7.23
N VAL A 183 0.26 27.31 -6.24
CA VAL A 183 0.70 28.42 -5.37
C VAL A 183 1.43 29.51 -6.17
N GLU A 184 2.22 29.11 -7.16
CA GLU A 184 2.93 30.05 -8.06
C GLU A 184 2.00 30.67 -9.12
N GLY A 185 0.73 30.30 -9.19
CA GLY A 185 -0.20 30.76 -10.23
C GLY A 185 0.00 30.12 -11.60
N LYS A 186 0.81 29.06 -11.72
CA LYS A 186 1.06 28.33 -12.97
C LYS A 186 -0.03 27.29 -13.21
N LEU A 187 -1.24 27.75 -13.45
CA LEU A 187 -2.45 26.93 -13.46
C LEU A 187 -2.55 25.94 -14.65
N ASP A 188 -1.74 26.12 -15.68
CA ASP A 188 -1.71 25.20 -16.84
C ASP A 188 -0.84 23.96 -16.61
N THR A 189 -0.17 23.87 -15.47
CA THR A 189 0.66 22.71 -15.12
C THR A 189 -0.19 21.47 -14.95
N ARG A 190 0.24 20.35 -15.53
CA ARG A 190 -0.42 19.03 -15.40
C ARG A 190 0.62 17.96 -15.11
N ALA A 191 0.22 16.95 -14.37
CA ALA A 191 1.03 15.76 -14.15
C ALA A 191 0.96 14.84 -15.37
N ASP A 192 2.08 14.17 -15.67
CA ASP A 192 2.17 13.25 -16.80
C ASP A 192 1.60 11.87 -16.43
N ALA A 193 0.33 11.65 -16.74
CA ALA A 193 -0.37 10.39 -16.45
C ALA A 193 0.29 9.17 -17.12
N SER A 194 1.07 9.33 -18.20
CA SER A 194 1.73 8.21 -18.88
C SER A 194 2.84 7.54 -18.04
N LYS A 195 3.34 8.23 -17.02
CA LYS A 195 4.32 7.70 -16.07
C LYS A 195 3.74 6.77 -15.04
N HIS A 196 2.42 6.73 -14.92
CA HIS A 196 1.69 5.93 -13.94
C HIS A 196 0.92 4.78 -14.61
N GLN A 197 0.70 3.71 -13.85
CA GLN A 197 -0.01 2.52 -14.32
C GLN A 197 -1.24 2.22 -13.46
N GLY A 198 -2.22 1.49 -14.04
CA GLY A 198 -3.40 1.03 -13.31
C GLY A 198 -4.19 2.17 -12.66
N ASP A 199 -4.51 2.00 -11.39
CA ASP A 199 -5.29 3.00 -10.65
C ASP A 199 -4.50 4.26 -10.32
N PHE A 200 -3.17 4.21 -10.24
CA PHE A 200 -2.34 5.41 -10.10
C PHE A 200 -2.46 6.33 -11.33
N ASN A 201 -2.50 5.76 -12.54
CA ASN A 201 -2.80 6.53 -13.75
C ASN A 201 -4.17 7.20 -13.67
N LYS A 202 -5.20 6.46 -13.23
CA LYS A 202 -6.56 7.01 -13.09
C LYS A 202 -6.63 8.18 -12.09
N ILE A 203 -5.87 8.10 -10.99
CA ILE A 203 -5.77 9.19 -10.02
C ILE A 203 -5.19 10.44 -10.70
N VAL A 204 -4.07 10.32 -11.39
CA VAL A 204 -3.42 11.47 -12.07
C VAL A 204 -4.31 12.07 -13.14
N VAL A 205 -4.97 11.24 -13.96
CA VAL A 205 -5.96 11.69 -14.96
C VAL A 205 -7.12 12.40 -14.27
N GLY A 206 -7.63 11.86 -13.16
CA GLY A 206 -8.71 12.47 -12.39
C GLY A 206 -8.34 13.84 -11.84
N VAL A 207 -7.13 13.98 -11.28
CA VAL A 207 -6.60 15.27 -10.81
C VAL A 207 -6.48 16.27 -11.95
N ASN A 208 -5.88 15.87 -13.09
CA ASN A 208 -5.77 16.73 -14.27
C ASN A 208 -7.15 17.19 -14.78
N ASN A 209 -8.13 16.29 -14.82
CA ASN A 209 -9.50 16.63 -15.22
C ASN A 209 -10.16 17.59 -14.24
N THR A 210 -9.94 17.44 -12.95
CA THR A 210 -10.42 18.38 -11.92
C THR A 210 -9.82 19.76 -12.13
N LEU A 211 -8.52 19.85 -12.37
CA LEU A 211 -7.85 21.11 -12.69
C LEU A 211 -8.43 21.74 -13.97
N ASN A 212 -8.65 20.97 -15.03
CA ASN A 212 -9.25 21.48 -16.27
C ASN A 212 -10.67 22.03 -16.03
N ALA A 213 -11.48 21.31 -15.25
CA ALA A 213 -12.85 21.71 -14.94
C ALA A 213 -12.94 23.01 -14.12
N VAL A 214 -11.92 23.28 -13.30
CA VAL A 214 -11.86 24.52 -12.49
C VAL A 214 -11.24 25.66 -13.29
N ILE A 215 -10.14 25.43 -13.95
CA ILE A 215 -9.33 26.47 -14.59
C ILE A 215 -9.98 26.97 -15.89
N GLY A 216 -10.63 26.12 -16.65
CA GLY A 216 -11.30 26.51 -17.88
C GLY A 216 -12.29 27.67 -17.69
N PRO A 217 -13.29 27.56 -16.81
CA PRO A 217 -14.23 28.65 -16.53
C PRO A 217 -13.58 29.91 -15.95
N LEU A 218 -12.52 29.75 -15.14
CA LEU A 218 -11.79 30.90 -14.58
C LEU A 218 -11.03 31.69 -15.66
N ASN A 219 -10.43 30.99 -16.63
CA ASN A 219 -9.76 31.65 -17.77
C ASN A 219 -10.76 32.43 -18.62
N VAL A 220 -11.95 31.87 -18.87
CA VAL A 220 -13.02 32.59 -19.57
C VAL A 220 -13.42 33.83 -18.78
N ALA A 221 -13.62 33.72 -17.47
CA ALA A 221 -13.98 34.86 -16.63
C ALA A 221 -12.89 35.95 -16.66
N ALA A 222 -11.60 35.56 -16.58
CA ALA A 222 -10.48 36.48 -16.64
C ALA A 222 -10.41 37.22 -18.00
N GLU A 223 -10.58 36.50 -19.12
CA GLU A 223 -10.64 37.09 -20.47
C GLU A 223 -11.77 38.13 -20.58
N TYR A 224 -12.96 37.81 -20.08
CA TYR A 224 -14.09 38.73 -20.11
C TYR A 224 -13.83 39.98 -19.28
N VAL A 225 -13.26 39.84 -18.09
CA VAL A 225 -12.86 40.98 -17.24
C VAL A 225 -11.81 41.83 -17.92
N GLU A 226 -10.79 41.23 -18.55
CA GLU A 226 -9.77 41.93 -19.29
C GLU A 226 -10.36 42.75 -20.46
N ARG A 227 -11.25 42.16 -21.26
CA ARG A 227 -11.91 42.84 -22.39
C ARG A 227 -12.73 44.04 -21.86
N ILE A 228 -13.55 43.84 -20.82
CA ILE A 228 -14.34 44.90 -20.21
C ILE A 228 -13.45 46.02 -19.70
N SER A 229 -12.33 45.70 -19.04
CA SER A 229 -11.39 46.73 -18.53
C SER A 229 -10.74 47.55 -19.62
N ASN A 230 -10.61 47.02 -20.82
CA ASN A 230 -10.10 47.71 -22.01
C ASN A 230 -11.19 48.44 -22.78
N GLY A 231 -12.42 48.45 -22.29
CA GLY A 231 -13.57 49.10 -22.96
C GLY A 231 -14.19 48.28 -24.10
N ASP A 232 -13.73 47.07 -24.33
CA ASP A 232 -14.32 46.10 -25.30
C ASP A 232 -15.38 45.27 -24.58
N ILE A 233 -16.65 45.62 -24.75
CA ILE A 233 -17.74 44.90 -24.07
C ILE A 233 -18.13 43.68 -24.92
N PRO A 234 -17.80 42.44 -24.47
CA PRO A 234 -18.06 41.23 -25.21
C PRO A 234 -19.55 40.86 -25.27
N ALA A 235 -19.92 39.97 -26.17
CA ALA A 235 -21.22 39.31 -26.13
C ALA A 235 -21.32 38.43 -24.87
N LYS A 236 -22.57 38.19 -24.42
CA LYS A 236 -22.81 37.32 -23.23
C LYS A 236 -22.23 35.93 -23.40
N ILE A 237 -21.78 35.38 -22.28
CA ILE A 237 -21.36 33.97 -22.20
C ILE A 237 -22.58 33.09 -22.40
N THR A 238 -22.56 32.22 -23.43
CA THR A 238 -23.67 31.32 -23.75
C THR A 238 -23.40 29.87 -23.35
N ASP A 239 -22.15 29.55 -23.05
CA ASP A 239 -21.71 28.21 -22.62
C ASP A 239 -22.50 27.75 -21.38
N LYS A 240 -22.73 26.44 -21.31
CA LYS A 240 -23.42 25.83 -20.17
C LYS A 240 -22.41 25.53 -19.06
N TYR A 241 -22.64 26.12 -17.92
CA TYR A 241 -21.94 25.85 -16.67
C TYR A 241 -22.91 25.31 -15.61
N ASN A 242 -22.40 24.61 -14.62
CA ASN A 242 -23.18 24.10 -13.49
C ASN A 242 -22.69 24.76 -12.17
N GLY A 243 -23.55 24.75 -11.15
CA GLY A 243 -23.21 25.22 -9.82
C GLY A 243 -22.61 26.62 -9.80
N ASP A 244 -21.55 26.81 -9.05
CA ASP A 244 -20.90 28.09 -8.80
C ASP A 244 -20.34 28.75 -10.08
N PHE A 245 -19.88 27.97 -11.04
CA PHE A 245 -19.43 28.50 -12.32
C PHE A 245 -20.57 29.11 -13.15
N ASN A 246 -21.79 28.57 -13.00
CA ASN A 246 -22.96 29.17 -13.63
C ASN A 246 -23.33 30.49 -12.94
N GLU A 247 -23.09 30.62 -11.63
CA GLU A 247 -23.29 31.89 -10.90
C GLU A 247 -22.30 32.96 -11.41
N ILE A 248 -21.00 32.60 -11.53
CA ILE A 248 -19.96 33.49 -12.09
C ILE A 248 -20.38 33.96 -13.50
N LYS A 249 -20.78 33.04 -14.38
CA LYS A 249 -21.27 33.38 -15.73
C LYS A 249 -22.45 34.36 -15.66
N ASN A 250 -23.44 34.08 -14.83
CA ASN A 250 -24.64 34.93 -14.73
C ASN A 250 -24.30 36.33 -14.21
N ASN A 251 -23.35 36.43 -13.28
CA ASN A 251 -22.92 37.74 -12.75
C ASN A 251 -22.13 38.54 -13.79
N LEU A 252 -21.25 37.88 -14.57
CA LEU A 252 -20.56 38.52 -15.70
C LEU A 252 -21.56 38.97 -16.77
N ASN A 253 -22.54 38.14 -17.12
CA ASN A 253 -23.57 38.54 -18.09
C ASN A 253 -24.42 39.69 -17.61
N LYS A 254 -24.75 39.76 -16.32
CA LYS A 254 -25.42 40.95 -15.72
C LYS A 254 -24.55 42.19 -15.79
N CYS A 255 -23.26 42.08 -15.55
CA CYS A 255 -22.31 43.19 -15.69
C CYS A 255 -22.26 43.70 -17.14
N ILE A 256 -22.21 42.81 -18.10
CA ILE A 256 -22.26 43.14 -19.54
C ILE A 256 -23.57 43.86 -19.88
N ASP A 257 -24.71 43.36 -19.41
CA ASP A 257 -26.00 44.02 -19.64
C ASP A 257 -26.03 45.45 -19.09
N ALA A 258 -25.62 45.64 -17.86
CA ALA A 258 -25.65 46.96 -17.20
C ALA A 258 -24.73 47.97 -17.90
N ILE A 259 -23.54 47.53 -18.37
CA ILE A 259 -22.62 48.39 -19.12
C ILE A 259 -23.20 48.71 -20.51
N ASN A 260 -23.74 47.73 -21.22
CA ASN A 260 -24.37 47.96 -22.52
C ASN A 260 -25.58 48.93 -22.45
N GLU A 261 -26.41 48.84 -21.42
CA GLU A 261 -27.51 49.75 -21.17
C GLU A 261 -26.99 51.17 -20.94
N LEU A 262 -25.93 51.33 -20.11
CA LEU A 262 -25.32 52.65 -19.87
C LEU A 262 -24.74 53.27 -21.16
N VAL A 263 -23.99 52.45 -21.93
CA VAL A 263 -23.40 52.89 -23.23
C VAL A 263 -24.49 53.27 -24.23
N THR A 264 -25.60 52.48 -24.27
CA THR A 264 -26.73 52.75 -25.17
C THR A 264 -27.39 54.06 -24.82
N ASP A 265 -27.68 54.33 -23.54
CA ASP A 265 -28.30 55.56 -23.11
C ASP A 265 -27.38 56.79 -23.30
N ALA A 266 -26.10 56.66 -23.03
CA ALA A 266 -25.09 57.70 -23.32
C ALA A 266 -25.03 58.05 -24.80
N ASN A 267 -25.01 57.03 -25.69
CA ASN A 267 -25.01 57.24 -27.12
C ASN A 267 -26.34 57.87 -27.59
N MET A 268 -27.49 57.43 -27.08
CA MET A 268 -28.80 57.95 -27.41
C MET A 268 -28.86 59.44 -27.04
N LEU A 269 -28.41 59.83 -25.84
CA LEU A 269 -28.38 61.21 -25.38
C LEU A 269 -27.42 62.07 -26.24
N SER A 270 -26.23 61.55 -26.58
CA SER A 270 -25.26 62.21 -27.43
C SER A 270 -25.83 62.47 -28.83
N VAL A 271 -26.46 61.50 -29.48
CA VAL A 271 -27.10 61.62 -30.77
C VAL A 271 -28.29 62.61 -30.70
N ALA A 272 -29.11 62.53 -29.70
CA ALA A 272 -30.26 63.45 -29.48
C ALA A 272 -29.78 64.91 -29.34
N ALA A 273 -28.67 65.13 -28.60
CA ALA A 273 -28.11 66.45 -28.46
C ALA A 273 -27.58 67.02 -29.80
N VAL A 274 -26.87 66.18 -30.59
CA VAL A 274 -26.39 66.61 -31.94
C VAL A 274 -27.56 66.91 -32.90
N ASP A 275 -28.67 66.16 -32.79
CA ASP A 275 -29.84 66.37 -33.61
C ASP A 275 -30.71 67.55 -33.14
N GLY A 276 -30.35 68.23 -32.07
CA GLY A 276 -31.10 69.33 -31.47
C GLY A 276 -32.32 68.91 -30.67
N ARG A 277 -32.48 67.63 -30.37
CA ARG A 277 -33.56 67.06 -29.54
C ARG A 277 -33.21 67.15 -28.07
N LEU A 278 -33.17 68.39 -27.55
CA LEU A 278 -32.59 68.67 -26.24
C LEU A 278 -33.53 68.31 -25.06
N ASP A 279 -34.75 67.90 -25.30
CA ASP A 279 -35.75 67.43 -24.34
C ASP A 279 -35.58 65.90 -24.05
N THR A 280 -34.74 65.21 -24.76
CA THR A 280 -34.52 63.76 -24.60
C THR A 280 -33.82 63.46 -23.27
N ARG A 281 -34.37 62.52 -22.51
CA ARG A 281 -33.79 62.04 -21.23
C ARG A 281 -33.68 60.52 -21.27
N ALA A 282 -32.64 59.97 -20.61
CA ALA A 282 -32.53 58.56 -20.39
C ALA A 282 -33.38 58.10 -19.21
N ASP A 283 -33.90 56.87 -19.30
CA ASP A 283 -34.76 56.27 -18.28
C ASP A 283 -33.91 55.74 -17.12
N VAL A 284 -33.83 56.49 -16.03
CA VAL A 284 -33.07 56.15 -14.82
C VAL A 284 -33.56 54.88 -14.13
N THR A 285 -34.78 54.41 -14.41
CA THR A 285 -35.33 53.20 -13.75
C THR A 285 -34.73 51.91 -14.31
N LYS A 286 -34.13 51.97 -15.47
CA LYS A 286 -33.42 50.82 -16.10
C LYS A 286 -32.10 50.54 -15.41
N HIS A 287 -31.52 51.49 -14.69
CA HIS A 287 -30.22 51.42 -14.08
C HIS A 287 -30.29 51.18 -12.58
N GLY A 288 -29.25 50.52 -12.02
CA GLY A 288 -29.09 50.30 -10.58
C GLY A 288 -27.85 50.97 -10.01
N GLY A 289 -27.80 51.18 -8.71
CA GLY A 289 -26.62 51.64 -7.99
C GLY A 289 -25.98 52.93 -8.58
N GLU A 290 -24.68 52.92 -8.78
CA GLU A 290 -23.91 54.04 -9.31
C GLU A 290 -24.23 54.32 -10.80
N PHE A 291 -24.61 53.36 -11.60
CA PHE A 291 -25.05 53.58 -12.97
C PHE A 291 -26.32 54.44 -13.04
N ARG A 292 -27.29 54.25 -12.12
CA ARG A 292 -28.46 55.10 -11.98
C ARG A 292 -28.04 56.54 -11.64
N ARG A 293 -27.10 56.70 -10.71
CA ARG A 293 -26.59 58.04 -10.31
C ARG A 293 -25.93 58.78 -11.48
N ILE A 294 -25.18 58.06 -12.32
CA ILE A 294 -24.56 58.67 -13.49
C ILE A 294 -25.65 59.15 -14.47
N ILE A 295 -26.62 58.33 -14.83
CA ILE A 295 -27.70 58.72 -15.74
C ILE A 295 -28.56 59.84 -15.19
N GLN A 296 -28.90 59.80 -13.89
CA GLN A 296 -29.60 60.90 -13.23
C GLN A 296 -28.79 62.18 -13.30
N GLY A 297 -27.49 62.15 -12.98
CA GLY A 297 -26.63 63.35 -13.06
C GLY A 297 -26.49 63.92 -14.49
N VAL A 298 -26.51 63.04 -15.52
CA VAL A 298 -26.54 63.53 -16.91
C VAL A 298 -27.87 64.19 -17.23
N ASN A 299 -29.01 63.60 -16.85
CA ASN A 299 -30.34 64.22 -17.03
C ASN A 299 -30.42 65.55 -16.32
N ASP A 300 -29.99 65.67 -15.04
CA ASP A 300 -29.99 66.89 -14.26
C ASP A 300 -29.10 67.98 -14.91
N THR A 301 -27.97 67.58 -15.50
CA THR A 301 -27.10 68.52 -16.21
C THR A 301 -27.79 69.07 -17.45
N LEU A 302 -28.45 68.19 -18.22
CA LEU A 302 -29.26 68.64 -19.38
C LEU A 302 -30.36 69.56 -18.97
N ASP A 303 -31.10 69.29 -17.88
CA ASP A 303 -32.16 70.14 -17.38
C ASP A 303 -31.63 71.52 -16.97
N SER A 304 -30.49 71.58 -16.29
CA SER A 304 -29.82 72.80 -15.84
C SER A 304 -29.35 73.69 -16.97
N VAL A 305 -29.00 73.11 -18.13
CA VAL A 305 -28.54 73.85 -19.30
C VAL A 305 -29.73 74.28 -20.21
N ILE A 306 -30.64 73.38 -20.44
CA ILE A 306 -31.71 73.60 -21.43
C ILE A 306 -32.87 74.45 -20.87
N GLY A 307 -33.19 74.38 -19.55
CA GLY A 307 -34.22 75.20 -18.91
C GLY A 307 -34.00 76.66 -19.17
N PRO A 308 -32.83 77.23 -18.81
CA PRO A 308 -32.51 78.68 -19.11
C PRO A 308 -32.49 79.00 -20.59
N LEU A 309 -32.05 78.09 -21.47
CA LEU A 309 -32.06 78.29 -22.92
C LEU A 309 -33.47 78.41 -23.48
N ASN A 310 -34.42 77.58 -23.03
CA ASN A 310 -35.81 77.65 -23.45
C ASN A 310 -36.46 78.94 -23.00
N VAL A 311 -36.19 79.35 -21.75
CA VAL A 311 -36.67 80.66 -21.26
C VAL A 311 -36.11 81.82 -22.13
N ALA A 312 -34.82 81.76 -22.47
CA ALA A 312 -34.23 82.79 -23.34
C ALA A 312 -34.82 82.78 -24.77
N ALA A 313 -35.17 81.64 -25.29
CA ALA A 313 -35.80 81.49 -26.64
C ALA A 313 -37.23 81.96 -26.67
N GLU A 314 -38.00 81.96 -25.56
CA GLU A 314 -39.33 82.52 -25.43
C GLU A 314 -39.35 84.03 -25.41
N TYR A 315 -38.19 84.69 -25.08
CA TYR A 315 -38.07 86.13 -25.04
C TYR A 315 -37.56 86.79 -26.33
N VAL A 316 -37.20 85.95 -27.34
CA VAL A 316 -36.76 86.42 -28.68
C VAL A 316 -37.85 86.26 -29.70
#